data_d1c73c52c325c00610756092e42c9fc3
#
_entry.id   d1c73c52c325c00610756092e42c9fc3
#
_cell.length_a   1.000
_cell.length_b   1.000
_cell.length_c   1.000
_cell.angle_alpha   90.00
_cell.angle_beta   90.00
_cell.angle_gamma   90.00
#
_symmetry.space_group_name_H-M   'P 1'
#
loop_
_entity.id
_entity.type
_entity.pdbx_description
1 polymer ?
#
loop_
_entity_poly.entity_id
_entity_poly.type
_entity_poly.pdbx_seq_one_letter_code
_entity_poly.pdbx_strand_id
1 'polypeptide(L)'
;MDALVGPAEKARVAANLRVSLHAGLAGSVLGAAANLLSGKTRNAVPLVVLSGLCLVALWLLRRGRARAAALVLLGALLGTVHAMLLIGQGVHDRTALLYPVIILVAALLLDRRLLVAITALCVLSVATVVRLEESGVLRTPFSGRLGWLPLVDMTLIFVVTAVAVHLLVADVARGTAQVRAQGERLAEANRQLEARSAELERFTYVVSHDLKSPLVTIRGFLSYLERDARAGDLDRLEADAGRIRAATQRMAQLLDDLLELSRTGRIDRPHVDVPFADVVREARAATEGRLSARGVRVEVEGDLPVVRGDHRRLVELVQNLLENAAKFMGDRRDPEVRIGARDEGAGSGQVALYVRDNGIGIDPAHQARVFELFHRLDPRIEGTGLGLALARRIVETHGGRIWVESAGAGRGSTFCFTVPSGTGPGVREGLPEGVAPVSEPAPGR
;
A
#
# COMPACT_ATOMS: atom_id res chain seq x y z
N MET A 1 -19.21 -4.32 20.35
CA MET A 1 -19.63 -4.60 18.96
C MET A 1 -20.00 -3.35 18.17
N ASP A 2 -20.30 -2.22 18.81
CA ASP A 2 -20.56 -0.92 18.13
C ASP A 2 -19.31 -0.22 17.57
N ALA A 3 -18.12 -0.66 17.94
CA ALA A 3 -16.84 -0.05 17.55
C ALA A 3 -16.22 -0.62 16.25
N LEU A 4 -16.77 -1.70 15.68
CA LEU A 4 -16.23 -2.41 14.51
C LEU A 4 -16.99 -2.14 13.20
N VAL A 5 -18.13 -1.46 13.25
CA VAL A 5 -18.94 -1.15 12.06
C VAL A 5 -18.58 0.25 11.57
N GLY A 6 -17.96 0.33 10.38
CA GLY A 6 -17.54 1.59 9.78
C GLY A 6 -18.70 2.54 9.47
N PRO A 7 -18.46 3.87 9.37
CA PRO A 7 -19.49 4.88 9.14
C PRO A 7 -20.31 4.63 7.86
N ALA A 8 -19.69 4.09 6.81
CA ALA A 8 -20.37 3.75 5.55
C ALA A 8 -21.38 2.60 5.70
N GLU A 9 -21.07 1.60 6.53
CA GLU A 9 -21.97 0.47 6.78
C GLU A 9 -23.15 0.87 7.66
N LYS A 10 -22.94 1.73 8.66
CA LYS A 10 -24.02 2.35 9.45
C LYS A 10 -24.98 3.17 8.58
N ALA A 11 -24.43 3.94 7.63
CA ALA A 11 -25.23 4.71 6.68
C ALA A 11 -26.07 3.80 5.75
N ARG A 12 -25.51 2.68 5.26
CA ARG A 12 -26.20 1.70 4.43
C ARG A 12 -27.34 1.03 5.17
N VAL A 13 -27.11 0.55 6.39
CA VAL A 13 -28.14 -0.07 7.24
C VAL A 13 -29.28 0.93 7.52
N ALA A 14 -28.94 2.18 7.84
CA ALA A 14 -29.93 3.23 8.06
C ALA A 14 -30.75 3.56 6.80
N ALA A 15 -30.14 3.53 5.62
CA ALA A 15 -30.82 3.74 4.33
C ALA A 15 -31.79 2.59 4.02
N ASN A 16 -31.34 1.34 4.14
CA ASN A 16 -32.18 0.17 3.92
C ASN A 16 -33.35 0.12 4.90
N LEU A 17 -33.10 0.40 6.17
CA LEU A 17 -34.14 0.46 7.19
C LEU A 17 -35.16 1.57 6.90
N ARG A 18 -34.73 2.72 6.40
CA ARG A 18 -35.63 3.81 6.01
C ARG A 18 -36.56 3.37 4.88
N VAL A 19 -36.04 2.71 3.86
CA VAL A 19 -36.84 2.17 2.74
C VAL A 19 -37.84 1.14 3.26
N SER A 20 -37.38 0.18 4.08
CA SER A 20 -38.27 -0.85 4.65
C SER A 20 -39.38 -0.27 5.52
N LEU A 21 -39.11 0.76 6.30
CA LEU A 21 -40.09 1.44 7.14
C LEU A 21 -41.14 2.20 6.31
N HIS A 22 -40.72 2.90 5.25
CA HIS A 22 -41.70 3.58 4.37
C HIS A 22 -42.57 2.59 3.61
N ALA A 23 -41.98 1.50 3.11
CA ALA A 23 -42.73 0.43 2.43
C ALA A 23 -43.74 -0.25 3.38
N GLY A 24 -43.30 -0.57 4.62
CA GLY A 24 -44.15 -1.15 5.66
C GLY A 24 -45.29 -0.22 6.06
N LEU A 25 -45.00 1.07 6.21
CA LEU A 25 -46.01 2.09 6.53
C LEU A 25 -47.07 2.22 5.38
N ALA A 26 -46.61 2.38 4.14
CA ALA A 26 -47.48 2.49 2.99
C ALA A 26 -48.35 1.25 2.82
N GLY A 27 -47.77 0.04 2.90
CA GLY A 27 -48.48 -1.23 2.80
C GLY A 27 -49.52 -1.42 3.90
N SER A 28 -49.18 -1.08 5.14
CA SER A 28 -50.10 -1.21 6.28
C SER A 28 -51.28 -0.22 6.22
N VAL A 29 -51.02 1.02 5.80
CA VAL A 29 -52.08 2.04 5.64
C VAL A 29 -53.03 1.64 4.52
N LEU A 30 -52.49 1.26 3.35
CA LEU A 30 -53.32 0.80 2.22
C LEU A 30 -54.12 -0.46 2.55
N GLY A 31 -53.50 -1.42 3.21
CA GLY A 31 -54.16 -2.64 3.66
C GLY A 31 -55.24 -2.39 4.69
N ALA A 32 -55.02 -1.49 5.65
CA ALA A 32 -56.05 -1.09 6.63
C ALA A 32 -57.24 -0.41 5.96
N ALA A 33 -56.98 0.54 5.04
CA ALA A 33 -58.03 1.23 4.29
C ALA A 33 -58.87 0.25 3.44
N ALA A 34 -58.22 -0.69 2.71
CA ALA A 34 -58.89 -1.69 1.93
C ALA A 34 -59.81 -2.61 2.78
N ASN A 35 -59.35 -3.03 3.96
CA ASN A 35 -60.14 -3.85 4.88
C ASN A 35 -61.30 -3.08 5.47
N LEU A 36 -61.13 -1.80 5.81
CA LEU A 36 -62.23 -0.94 6.32
C LEU A 36 -63.27 -0.72 5.24
N LEU A 37 -62.89 -0.41 4.02
CA LEU A 37 -63.79 -0.23 2.88
C LEU A 37 -64.58 -1.52 2.54
N SER A 38 -63.97 -2.68 2.77
CA SER A 38 -64.59 -3.99 2.56
C SER A 38 -65.41 -4.47 3.74
N GLY A 39 -65.64 -3.65 4.79
CA GLY A 39 -66.39 -4.01 6.00
C GLY A 39 -65.67 -4.99 6.93
N LYS A 40 -64.39 -5.34 6.66
CA LYS A 40 -63.59 -6.29 7.44
C LYS A 40 -62.80 -5.55 8.55
N THR A 41 -63.52 -4.87 9.44
CA THR A 41 -62.90 -4.02 10.50
C THR A 41 -61.94 -4.78 11.39
N ARG A 42 -62.23 -6.06 11.66
CA ARG A 42 -61.37 -6.93 12.50
C ARG A 42 -59.98 -7.13 11.91
N ASN A 43 -59.86 -7.22 10.58
CA ASN A 43 -58.55 -7.36 9.89
C ASN A 43 -57.81 -6.03 9.75
N ALA A 44 -58.51 -4.89 9.88
CA ALA A 44 -57.88 -3.59 9.80
C ALA A 44 -57.06 -3.22 11.07
N VAL A 45 -57.49 -3.71 12.24
CA VAL A 45 -56.87 -3.35 13.54
C VAL A 45 -55.35 -3.67 13.59
N PRO A 46 -54.86 -4.90 13.27
CA PRO A 46 -53.44 -5.19 13.28
C PRO A 46 -52.62 -4.30 12.33
N LEU A 47 -53.18 -3.91 11.19
CA LEU A 47 -52.52 -3.05 10.21
C LEU A 47 -52.42 -1.61 10.67
N VAL A 48 -53.42 -1.10 11.40
CA VAL A 48 -53.36 0.23 12.03
C VAL A 48 -52.29 0.25 13.13
N VAL A 49 -52.17 -0.81 13.93
CA VAL A 49 -51.13 -0.95 14.96
C VAL A 49 -49.75 -0.98 14.29
N LEU A 50 -49.59 -1.75 13.21
CA LEU A 50 -48.34 -1.80 12.43
C LEU A 50 -47.94 -0.41 11.92
N SER A 51 -48.93 0.37 11.40
CA SER A 51 -48.67 1.73 10.93
C SER A 51 -48.14 2.62 12.05
N GLY A 52 -48.73 2.56 13.25
CA GLY A 52 -48.26 3.29 14.43
C GLY A 52 -46.85 2.90 14.86
N LEU A 53 -46.55 1.59 14.87
CA LEU A 53 -45.22 1.09 15.23
C LEU A 53 -44.18 1.44 14.17
N CYS A 54 -44.53 1.49 12.88
CA CYS A 54 -43.65 2.00 11.82
C CYS A 54 -43.27 3.48 12.06
N LEU A 55 -44.22 4.31 12.50
CA LEU A 55 -43.96 5.71 12.84
C LEU A 55 -43.00 5.84 14.05
N VAL A 56 -43.19 5.01 15.09
CA VAL A 56 -42.29 4.93 16.22
C VAL A 56 -40.87 4.52 15.78
N ALA A 57 -40.77 3.52 14.91
CA ALA A 57 -39.49 3.08 14.38
C ALA A 57 -38.82 4.18 13.53
N LEU A 58 -39.57 4.93 12.71
CA LEU A 58 -39.03 6.09 11.98
C LEU A 58 -38.51 7.19 12.92
N TRP A 59 -39.25 7.45 14.00
CA TRP A 59 -38.80 8.40 15.03
C TRP A 59 -37.51 7.95 15.73
N LEU A 60 -37.39 6.65 16.10
CA LEU A 60 -36.16 6.08 16.64
C LEU A 60 -34.99 6.18 15.65
N LEU A 61 -35.24 5.93 14.35
CA LEU A 61 -34.24 6.05 13.31
C LEU A 61 -33.75 7.50 13.16
N ARG A 62 -34.64 8.50 13.22
CA ARG A 62 -34.27 9.91 13.22
C ARG A 62 -33.43 10.32 14.42
N ARG A 63 -33.59 9.64 15.56
CA ARG A 63 -32.74 9.78 16.76
C ARG A 63 -31.42 9.01 16.71
N GLY A 64 -31.06 8.41 15.58
CA GLY A 64 -29.84 7.64 15.41
C GLY A 64 -29.86 6.24 16.04
N ARG A 65 -31.00 5.76 16.55
CA ARG A 65 -31.16 4.45 17.20
C ARG A 65 -31.57 3.38 16.18
N ALA A 66 -30.75 3.14 15.15
CA ALA A 66 -31.11 2.25 14.02
C ALA A 66 -31.42 0.80 14.47
N ARG A 67 -30.67 0.23 15.42
CA ARG A 67 -30.94 -1.13 15.93
C ARG A 67 -32.31 -1.23 16.63
N ALA A 68 -32.63 -0.26 17.47
CA ALA A 68 -33.92 -0.23 18.13
C ALA A 68 -35.07 -0.07 17.11
N ALA A 69 -34.89 0.77 16.12
CA ALA A 69 -35.86 0.93 15.03
C ALA A 69 -36.07 -0.37 14.22
N ALA A 70 -35.00 -1.12 13.91
CA ALA A 70 -35.08 -2.41 13.22
C ALA A 70 -35.83 -3.47 14.04
N LEU A 71 -35.54 -3.55 15.35
CA LEU A 71 -36.23 -4.49 16.25
C LEU A 71 -37.72 -4.15 16.41
N VAL A 72 -38.06 -2.86 16.50
CA VAL A 72 -39.47 -2.42 16.53
C VAL A 72 -40.21 -2.77 15.25
N LEU A 73 -39.57 -2.55 14.08
CA LEU A 73 -40.17 -2.93 12.78
C LEU A 73 -40.40 -4.43 12.68
N LEU A 74 -39.40 -5.26 13.00
CA LEU A 74 -39.51 -6.72 12.90
C LEU A 74 -40.51 -7.30 13.91
N GLY A 75 -40.51 -6.80 15.14
CA GLY A 75 -41.50 -7.18 16.15
C GLY A 75 -42.94 -6.78 15.72
N ALA A 76 -43.09 -5.59 15.15
CA ALA A 76 -44.38 -5.12 14.64
C ALA A 76 -44.88 -5.97 13.46
N LEU A 77 -44.01 -6.31 12.51
CA LEU A 77 -44.34 -7.20 11.39
C LEU A 77 -44.73 -8.60 11.88
N LEU A 78 -43.92 -9.18 12.76
CA LEU A 78 -44.18 -10.50 13.34
C LEU A 78 -45.51 -10.53 14.12
N GLY A 79 -45.75 -9.55 14.99
CA GLY A 79 -47.00 -9.43 15.75
C GLY A 79 -48.21 -9.24 14.86
N THR A 80 -48.09 -8.47 13.77
CA THR A 80 -49.15 -8.26 12.80
C THR A 80 -49.49 -9.55 12.03
N VAL A 81 -48.48 -10.28 11.55
CA VAL A 81 -48.68 -11.57 10.87
C VAL A 81 -49.32 -12.56 11.82
N HIS A 82 -48.82 -12.67 13.07
CA HIS A 82 -49.42 -13.55 14.08
C HIS A 82 -50.89 -13.21 14.37
N ALA A 83 -51.20 -11.92 14.58
CA ALA A 83 -52.56 -11.47 14.79
C ALA A 83 -53.50 -11.79 13.58
N MET A 84 -52.99 -11.60 12.37
CA MET A 84 -53.73 -11.93 11.16
C MET A 84 -54.03 -13.43 11.03
N LEU A 85 -53.10 -14.31 11.39
CA LEU A 85 -53.31 -15.76 11.43
C LEU A 85 -54.40 -16.16 12.45
N LEU A 86 -54.40 -15.50 13.64
CA LEU A 86 -55.44 -15.74 14.65
C LEU A 86 -56.84 -15.25 14.25
N ILE A 87 -56.91 -14.21 13.44
CA ILE A 87 -58.17 -13.63 12.97
C ILE A 87 -58.69 -14.34 11.69
N GLY A 88 -57.78 -14.83 10.85
CA GLY A 88 -58.05 -15.39 9.52
C GLY A 88 -58.31 -16.90 9.51
N GLN A 89 -57.60 -17.61 8.63
CA GLN A 89 -57.72 -19.05 8.45
C GLN A 89 -56.64 -19.87 9.11
N GLY A 90 -56.06 -19.34 10.19
CA GLY A 90 -54.98 -19.99 10.92
C GLY A 90 -53.70 -20.10 10.05
N VAL A 91 -53.02 -21.24 10.12
CA VAL A 91 -51.78 -21.48 9.36
C VAL A 91 -52.00 -21.56 7.85
N HIS A 92 -53.22 -21.72 7.37
CA HIS A 92 -53.58 -21.74 5.98
C HIS A 92 -53.89 -20.34 5.41
N ASP A 93 -53.82 -19.31 6.22
CA ASP A 93 -53.98 -17.94 5.75
C ASP A 93 -52.75 -17.51 4.91
N ARG A 94 -53.03 -16.80 3.80
CA ARG A 94 -52.01 -16.31 2.88
C ARG A 94 -51.02 -15.37 3.55
N THR A 95 -51.33 -14.77 4.70
CA THR A 95 -50.45 -13.93 5.48
C THR A 95 -49.23 -14.68 6.05
N ALA A 96 -49.30 -16.03 6.15
CA ALA A 96 -48.18 -16.86 6.50
C ALA A 96 -46.97 -16.71 5.54
N LEU A 97 -47.24 -16.38 4.27
CA LEU A 97 -46.21 -16.10 3.26
C LEU A 97 -45.37 -14.85 3.56
N LEU A 98 -45.73 -14.03 4.55
CA LEU A 98 -44.95 -12.87 4.98
C LEU A 98 -43.79 -13.24 5.93
N TYR A 99 -43.78 -14.43 6.54
CA TYR A 99 -42.67 -14.84 7.40
C TYR A 99 -41.30 -14.89 6.68
N PRO A 100 -41.21 -15.46 5.46
CA PRO A 100 -39.96 -15.36 4.66
C PRO A 100 -39.51 -13.92 4.42
N VAL A 101 -40.46 -12.98 4.23
CA VAL A 101 -40.13 -11.55 4.07
C VAL A 101 -39.59 -10.96 5.35
N ILE A 102 -40.13 -11.33 6.52
CA ILE A 102 -39.62 -10.90 7.82
C ILE A 102 -38.18 -11.41 8.02
N ILE A 103 -37.90 -12.67 7.67
CA ILE A 103 -36.57 -13.28 7.74
C ILE A 103 -35.61 -12.57 6.80
N LEU A 104 -36.02 -12.25 5.57
CA LEU A 104 -35.24 -11.50 4.60
C LEU A 104 -34.87 -10.11 5.13
N VAL A 105 -35.86 -9.37 5.67
CA VAL A 105 -35.62 -8.04 6.24
C VAL A 105 -34.68 -8.14 7.46
N ALA A 106 -34.84 -9.15 8.31
CA ALA A 106 -33.98 -9.39 9.44
C ALA A 106 -32.53 -9.67 9.01
N ALA A 107 -32.33 -10.47 7.96
CA ALA A 107 -30.99 -10.78 7.43
C ALA A 107 -30.29 -9.55 6.84
N LEU A 108 -31.02 -8.60 6.29
CA LEU A 108 -30.49 -7.36 5.73
C LEU A 108 -30.14 -6.30 6.80
N LEU A 109 -30.83 -6.35 7.95
CA LEU A 109 -30.74 -5.29 8.98
C LEU A 109 -30.00 -5.71 10.24
N LEU A 110 -29.91 -7.01 10.54
CA LEU A 110 -29.43 -7.54 11.81
C LEU A 110 -28.25 -8.49 11.62
N ASP A 111 -27.56 -8.74 12.73
CA ASP A 111 -26.48 -9.72 12.77
C ASP A 111 -27.01 -11.18 12.80
N ARG A 112 -26.11 -12.16 12.58
CA ARG A 112 -26.45 -13.58 12.52
C ARG A 112 -27.20 -14.09 13.76
N ARG A 113 -26.86 -13.60 14.94
CA ARG A 113 -27.50 -14.05 16.21
C ARG A 113 -28.96 -13.61 16.26
N LEU A 114 -29.23 -12.37 15.89
CA LEU A 114 -30.56 -11.81 15.87
C LEU A 114 -31.40 -12.41 14.70
N LEU A 115 -30.79 -12.71 13.56
CA LEU A 115 -31.46 -13.44 12.48
C LEU A 115 -31.95 -14.82 12.97
N VAL A 116 -31.12 -15.59 13.64
CA VAL A 116 -31.49 -16.88 14.21
C VAL A 116 -32.63 -16.71 15.25
N ALA A 117 -32.55 -15.71 16.10
CA ALA A 117 -33.60 -15.42 17.08
C ALA A 117 -34.95 -15.06 16.44
N ILE A 118 -34.94 -14.23 15.40
CA ILE A 118 -36.16 -13.88 14.64
C ILE A 118 -36.74 -15.10 13.91
N THR A 119 -35.88 -15.92 13.31
CA THR A 119 -36.34 -17.17 12.64
C THR A 119 -36.98 -18.11 13.66
N ALA A 120 -36.38 -18.31 14.82
CA ALA A 120 -36.96 -19.10 15.92
C ALA A 120 -38.30 -18.54 16.41
N LEU A 121 -38.42 -17.22 16.48
CA LEU A 121 -39.67 -16.53 16.87
C LEU A 121 -40.75 -16.71 15.81
N CYS A 122 -40.42 -16.75 14.52
CA CYS A 122 -41.36 -17.08 13.44
C CYS A 122 -41.88 -18.52 13.57
N VAL A 123 -40.98 -19.47 13.85
CA VAL A 123 -41.35 -20.88 14.09
C VAL A 123 -42.29 -21.01 15.31
N LEU A 124 -41.92 -20.33 16.42
CA LEU A 124 -42.75 -20.34 17.64
C LEU A 124 -44.13 -19.72 17.40
N SER A 125 -44.21 -18.68 16.59
CA SER A 125 -45.46 -18.04 16.21
C SER A 125 -46.36 -19.02 15.47
N VAL A 126 -45.85 -19.75 14.48
CA VAL A 126 -46.61 -20.80 13.76
C VAL A 126 -47.01 -21.94 14.70
N ALA A 127 -46.10 -22.43 15.53
CA ALA A 127 -46.36 -23.48 16.51
C ALA A 127 -47.50 -23.11 17.48
N THR A 128 -47.56 -21.86 17.91
CA THR A 128 -48.63 -21.35 18.78
C THR A 128 -49.98 -21.40 18.06
N VAL A 129 -50.07 -20.98 16.81
CA VAL A 129 -51.31 -21.03 16.02
C VAL A 129 -51.79 -22.47 15.80
N VAL A 130 -50.87 -23.40 15.43
CA VAL A 130 -51.17 -24.84 15.28
C VAL A 130 -51.72 -25.41 16.59
N ARG A 131 -51.11 -25.12 17.72
CA ARG A 131 -51.57 -25.59 19.02
C ARG A 131 -52.96 -25.06 19.39
N LEU A 132 -53.25 -23.80 19.10
CA LEU A 132 -54.58 -23.20 19.33
C LEU A 132 -55.64 -23.82 18.42
N GLU A 133 -55.31 -24.21 17.20
CA GLU A 133 -56.20 -24.93 16.31
C GLU A 133 -56.45 -26.40 16.76
N GLU A 134 -55.42 -27.12 17.18
CA GLU A 134 -55.50 -28.48 17.74
C GLU A 134 -56.31 -28.54 19.02
N SER A 135 -56.15 -27.54 19.91
CA SER A 135 -56.91 -27.46 21.18
C SER A 135 -58.38 -27.04 21.00
N GLY A 136 -58.81 -26.71 19.76
CA GLY A 136 -60.16 -26.26 19.46
C GLY A 136 -60.52 -24.84 19.93
N VAL A 137 -59.50 -24.13 20.48
CA VAL A 137 -59.65 -22.70 20.88
C VAL A 137 -59.82 -21.83 19.62
N LEU A 138 -59.03 -22.11 18.58
CA LEU A 138 -59.14 -21.46 17.29
C LEU A 138 -59.90 -22.37 16.32
N ARG A 139 -61.13 -21.99 15.99
CA ARG A 139 -61.95 -22.77 15.05
C ARG A 139 -61.82 -22.18 13.65
N THR A 140 -61.11 -22.92 12.77
CA THR A 140 -60.98 -22.59 11.35
C THR A 140 -61.72 -23.63 10.50
N PRO A 141 -62.00 -23.39 9.20
CA PRO A 141 -62.57 -24.40 8.31
C PRO A 141 -61.74 -25.67 8.18
N PHE A 142 -60.48 -25.64 8.61
CA PHE A 142 -59.52 -26.73 8.55
C PHE A 142 -59.26 -27.38 9.91
N SER A 143 -59.87 -26.85 11.01
CA SER A 143 -59.73 -27.42 12.35
C SER A 143 -60.19 -28.89 12.38
N GLY A 144 -59.36 -29.78 12.92
CA GLY A 144 -59.65 -31.22 13.00
C GLY A 144 -59.00 -32.07 11.89
N ARG A 145 -58.39 -31.45 10.88
CA ARG A 145 -57.55 -32.14 9.86
C ARG A 145 -56.09 -31.81 9.95
N LEU A 146 -55.70 -30.93 10.88
CA LEU A 146 -54.32 -30.50 11.06
C LEU A 146 -53.60 -31.50 11.97
N GLY A 147 -52.66 -32.22 11.39
CA GLY A 147 -51.55 -32.83 12.15
C GLY A 147 -50.42 -31.83 12.30
N TRP A 148 -49.28 -32.30 12.79
CA TRP A 148 -48.05 -31.53 12.93
C TRP A 148 -47.37 -31.18 11.57
N LEU A 149 -47.85 -31.70 10.44
CA LEU A 149 -47.27 -31.52 9.09
C LEU A 149 -47.13 -30.05 8.67
N PRO A 150 -48.10 -29.13 8.84
CA PRO A 150 -47.94 -27.72 8.48
C PRO A 150 -46.85 -27.00 9.26
N LEU A 151 -46.60 -27.43 10.53
CA LEU A 151 -45.54 -26.87 11.32
C LEU A 151 -44.16 -27.27 10.77
N VAL A 152 -44.02 -28.53 10.32
CA VAL A 152 -42.77 -29.03 9.69
C VAL A 152 -42.50 -28.30 8.39
N ASP A 153 -43.52 -28.18 7.52
CA ASP A 153 -43.40 -27.49 6.23
C ASP A 153 -43.02 -26.02 6.40
N MET A 154 -43.70 -25.30 7.29
CA MET A 154 -43.36 -23.90 7.56
C MET A 154 -41.98 -23.72 8.18
N THR A 155 -41.59 -24.61 9.13
CA THR A 155 -40.29 -24.57 9.74
C THR A 155 -39.21 -24.82 8.68
N LEU A 156 -39.40 -25.79 7.79
CA LEU A 156 -38.46 -26.08 6.71
C LEU A 156 -38.31 -24.86 5.78
N ILE A 157 -39.42 -24.24 5.36
CA ILE A 157 -39.41 -23.03 4.53
C ILE A 157 -38.65 -21.90 5.22
N PHE A 158 -38.84 -21.68 6.52
CA PHE A 158 -38.16 -20.62 7.26
C PHE A 158 -36.66 -20.88 7.39
N VAL A 159 -36.25 -22.12 7.70
CA VAL A 159 -34.83 -22.51 7.80
C VAL A 159 -34.15 -22.37 6.43
N VAL A 160 -34.77 -22.90 5.36
CA VAL A 160 -34.21 -22.80 4.00
C VAL A 160 -34.11 -21.35 3.57
N THR A 161 -35.11 -20.51 3.84
CA THR A 161 -35.09 -19.08 3.53
C THR A 161 -33.97 -18.38 4.31
N ALA A 162 -33.85 -18.63 5.62
CA ALA A 162 -32.84 -18.02 6.45
C ALA A 162 -31.40 -18.39 5.99
N VAL A 163 -31.18 -19.67 5.65
CA VAL A 163 -29.89 -20.16 5.13
C VAL A 163 -29.59 -19.55 3.77
N ALA A 164 -30.54 -19.57 2.82
CA ALA A 164 -30.34 -19.03 1.48
C ALA A 164 -30.01 -17.54 1.51
N VAL A 165 -30.76 -16.76 2.31
CA VAL A 165 -30.52 -15.31 2.45
C VAL A 165 -29.18 -15.05 3.14
N HIS A 166 -28.84 -15.83 4.18
CA HIS A 166 -27.54 -15.69 4.86
C HIS A 166 -26.37 -15.94 3.90
N LEU A 167 -26.45 -16.99 3.09
CA LEU A 167 -25.44 -17.31 2.08
C LEU A 167 -25.31 -16.21 1.03
N LEU A 168 -26.44 -15.70 0.52
CA LEU A 168 -26.48 -14.63 -0.47
C LEU A 168 -25.85 -13.33 0.08
N VAL A 169 -26.25 -12.93 1.29
CA VAL A 169 -25.68 -11.72 1.92
C VAL A 169 -24.18 -11.87 2.18
N ALA A 170 -23.75 -13.05 2.63
CA ALA A 170 -22.32 -13.33 2.85
C ALA A 170 -21.53 -13.33 1.53
N ASP A 171 -22.11 -13.81 0.43
CA ASP A 171 -21.44 -13.83 -0.87
C ASP A 171 -21.31 -12.43 -1.47
N VAL A 172 -22.37 -11.64 -1.43
CA VAL A 172 -22.36 -10.23 -1.85
C VAL A 172 -21.36 -9.42 -1.02
N ALA A 173 -21.29 -9.67 0.30
CA ALA A 173 -20.32 -8.98 1.17
C ALA A 173 -18.89 -9.34 0.80
N ARG A 174 -18.59 -10.61 0.51
CA ARG A 174 -17.28 -11.07 0.04
C ARG A 174 -16.91 -10.44 -1.29
N GLY A 175 -17.81 -10.46 -2.26
CA GLY A 175 -17.60 -9.87 -3.58
C GLY A 175 -17.29 -8.37 -3.51
N THR A 176 -18.04 -7.62 -2.70
CA THR A 176 -17.81 -6.17 -2.52
C THR A 176 -16.48 -5.87 -1.83
N ALA A 177 -16.06 -6.68 -0.85
CA ALA A 177 -14.76 -6.54 -0.20
C ALA A 177 -13.60 -6.81 -1.17
N GLN A 178 -13.74 -7.84 -2.02
CA GLN A 178 -12.74 -8.18 -3.03
C GLN A 178 -12.58 -7.06 -4.07
N VAL A 179 -13.68 -6.51 -4.58
CA VAL A 179 -13.65 -5.39 -5.55
C VAL A 179 -12.98 -4.16 -4.94
N ARG A 180 -13.25 -3.84 -3.67
CA ARG A 180 -12.59 -2.73 -2.97
C ARG A 180 -11.07 -2.95 -2.84
N ALA A 181 -10.66 -4.14 -2.40
CA ALA A 181 -9.24 -4.47 -2.27
C ALA A 181 -8.50 -4.42 -3.62
N GLN A 182 -9.15 -4.84 -4.71
CA GLN A 182 -8.59 -4.71 -6.06
C GLN A 182 -8.50 -3.24 -6.48
N GLY A 183 -9.51 -2.42 -6.21
CA GLY A 183 -9.50 -0.98 -6.48
C GLY A 183 -8.35 -0.25 -5.76
N GLU A 184 -8.12 -0.57 -4.49
CA GLU A 184 -7.01 0.00 -3.70
C GLU A 184 -5.64 -0.39 -4.27
N ARG A 185 -5.46 -1.66 -4.66
CA ARG A 185 -4.21 -2.14 -5.30
C ARG A 185 -3.97 -1.45 -6.65
N LEU A 186 -5.03 -1.29 -7.45
CA LEU A 186 -4.93 -0.63 -8.74
C LEU A 186 -4.58 0.85 -8.59
N ALA A 187 -5.21 1.54 -7.63
CA ALA A 187 -4.91 2.95 -7.32
C ALA A 187 -3.46 3.13 -6.85
N GLU A 188 -2.94 2.21 -6.05
CA GLU A 188 -1.55 2.23 -5.60
C GLU A 188 -0.57 1.97 -6.77
N ALA A 189 -0.85 0.96 -7.61
CA ALA A 189 -0.03 0.68 -8.79
C ALA A 189 -0.02 1.86 -9.77
N ASN A 190 -1.16 2.53 -9.95
CA ASN A 190 -1.25 3.71 -10.82
C ASN A 190 -0.42 4.88 -10.28
N ARG A 191 -0.49 5.16 -8.96
CA ARG A 191 0.36 6.18 -8.31
C ARG A 191 1.86 5.90 -8.51
N GLN A 192 2.28 4.64 -8.39
CA GLN A 192 3.67 4.25 -8.61
C GLN A 192 4.10 4.41 -10.07
N LEU A 193 3.21 4.10 -11.02
CA LEU A 193 3.46 4.32 -12.44
C LEU A 193 3.56 5.81 -12.78
N GLU A 194 2.68 6.63 -12.26
CA GLU A 194 2.70 8.09 -12.46
C GLU A 194 3.99 8.71 -11.88
N ALA A 195 4.40 8.28 -10.68
CA ALA A 195 5.64 8.74 -10.07
C ALA A 195 6.86 8.36 -10.92
N ARG A 196 6.91 7.11 -11.43
CA ARG A 196 7.99 6.66 -12.32
C ARG A 196 7.98 7.39 -13.67
N SER A 197 6.80 7.65 -14.24
CA SER A 197 6.67 8.41 -15.49
C SER A 197 7.18 9.85 -15.31
N ALA A 198 6.80 10.51 -14.23
CA ALA A 198 7.27 11.87 -13.92
C ALA A 198 8.80 11.92 -13.70
N GLU A 199 9.37 10.88 -13.05
CA GLU A 199 10.82 10.74 -12.88
C GLU A 199 11.53 10.58 -14.22
N LEU A 200 11.00 9.73 -15.11
CA LEU A 200 11.54 9.50 -16.45
C LEU A 200 11.46 10.74 -17.35
N GLU A 201 10.35 11.48 -17.28
CA GLU A 201 10.19 12.74 -18.00
C GLU A 201 11.22 13.78 -17.54
N ARG A 202 11.39 13.92 -16.22
CA ARG A 202 12.40 14.81 -15.64
C ARG A 202 13.82 14.42 -16.07
N PHE A 203 14.13 13.11 -16.02
CA PHE A 203 15.40 12.56 -16.49
C PHE A 203 15.65 12.92 -17.96
N THR A 204 14.68 12.66 -18.85
CA THR A 204 14.80 12.93 -20.29
C THR A 204 15.01 14.43 -20.56
N TYR A 205 14.30 15.27 -19.84
CA TYR A 205 14.42 16.72 -19.96
C TYR A 205 15.82 17.22 -19.57
N VAL A 206 16.34 16.79 -18.41
CA VAL A 206 17.64 17.24 -17.90
C VAL A 206 18.77 16.72 -18.78
N VAL A 207 18.74 15.45 -19.20
CA VAL A 207 19.72 14.87 -20.15
C VAL A 207 19.77 15.69 -21.45
N SER A 208 18.60 16.01 -22.01
CA SER A 208 18.51 16.76 -23.25
C SER A 208 19.06 18.18 -23.10
N HIS A 209 18.77 18.85 -21.98
CA HIS A 209 19.27 20.18 -21.66
C HIS A 209 20.80 20.18 -21.53
N ASP A 210 21.37 19.23 -20.75
CA ASP A 210 22.78 19.20 -20.43
C ASP A 210 23.67 18.72 -21.60
N LEU A 211 23.10 17.93 -22.52
CA LEU A 211 23.75 17.64 -23.82
C LEU A 211 23.69 18.82 -24.79
N LYS A 212 22.60 19.59 -24.76
CA LYS A 212 22.44 20.77 -25.64
C LYS A 212 23.44 21.89 -25.32
N SER A 213 23.75 22.11 -24.04
CA SER A 213 24.63 23.18 -23.59
C SER A 213 26.04 23.10 -24.19
N PRO A 214 26.82 21.98 -24.06
CA PRO A 214 28.12 21.84 -24.67
C PRO A 214 28.05 21.88 -26.22
N LEU A 215 26.98 21.36 -26.82
CA LEU A 215 26.79 21.42 -28.28
C LEU A 215 26.64 22.86 -28.79
N VAL A 216 25.92 23.73 -28.05
CA VAL A 216 25.81 25.16 -28.36
C VAL A 216 27.17 25.84 -28.23
N THR A 217 27.96 25.48 -27.22
CA THR A 217 29.32 25.99 -27.05
C THR A 217 30.21 25.62 -28.22
N ILE A 218 30.26 24.32 -28.60
CA ILE A 218 31.03 23.83 -29.74
C ILE A 218 30.66 24.60 -30.99
N ARG A 219 29.35 24.69 -31.33
CA ARG A 219 28.85 25.35 -32.54
C ARG A 219 29.18 26.85 -32.55
N GLY A 220 29.09 27.52 -31.40
CA GLY A 220 29.41 28.93 -31.27
C GLY A 220 30.89 29.22 -31.52
N PHE A 221 31.76 28.45 -30.85
CA PHE A 221 33.23 28.65 -31.00
C PHE A 221 33.77 28.17 -32.33
N LEU A 222 33.12 27.23 -33.02
CA LEU A 222 33.51 26.81 -34.36
C LEU A 222 33.46 27.98 -35.36
N SER A 223 32.44 28.84 -35.27
CA SER A 223 32.34 30.02 -36.16
C SER A 223 33.42 31.10 -35.83
N TYR A 224 33.84 31.22 -34.58
CA TYR A 224 34.95 32.08 -34.19
C TYR A 224 36.29 31.53 -34.70
N LEU A 225 36.49 30.23 -34.52
CA LEU A 225 37.70 29.53 -34.94
C LEU A 225 37.97 29.69 -36.48
N GLU A 226 36.92 29.60 -37.31
CA GLU A 226 37.01 29.87 -38.75
C GLU A 226 37.41 31.31 -39.02
N ARG A 227 36.91 32.28 -38.30
CA ARG A 227 37.20 33.71 -38.47
C ARG A 227 38.65 34.00 -38.06
N ASP A 228 39.09 33.50 -36.88
CA ASP A 228 40.38 33.76 -36.30
C ASP A 228 41.49 33.08 -37.11
N ALA A 229 41.19 31.89 -37.68
CA ALA A 229 42.08 31.26 -38.65
C ALA A 229 42.32 32.11 -39.89
N ARG A 230 41.26 32.75 -40.43
CA ARG A 230 41.39 33.64 -41.58
C ARG A 230 42.11 34.94 -41.24
N ALA A 231 42.03 35.40 -39.99
CA ALA A 231 42.69 36.58 -39.49
C ALA A 231 44.19 36.33 -39.12
N GLY A 232 44.62 35.08 -39.02
CA GLY A 232 45.96 34.68 -38.57
C GLY A 232 46.20 34.85 -37.08
N ASP A 233 45.15 35.01 -36.25
CA ASP A 233 45.25 35.17 -34.79
C ASP A 233 45.33 33.79 -34.14
N LEU A 234 46.59 33.32 -34.00
CA LEU A 234 46.90 31.97 -33.46
C LEU A 234 46.54 31.85 -31.98
N ASP A 235 46.68 32.89 -31.19
CA ASP A 235 46.41 32.86 -29.73
C ASP A 235 44.92 32.64 -29.46
N ARG A 236 44.05 33.36 -30.19
CA ARG A 236 42.58 33.17 -30.13
C ARG A 236 42.16 31.85 -30.65
N LEU A 237 42.76 31.40 -31.75
CA LEU A 237 42.45 30.10 -32.34
C LEU A 237 42.76 28.96 -31.38
N GLU A 238 43.88 29.01 -30.66
CA GLU A 238 44.22 28.02 -29.63
C GLU A 238 43.25 28.07 -28.42
N ALA A 239 42.90 29.27 -27.94
CA ALA A 239 41.92 29.44 -26.89
C ALA A 239 40.55 28.88 -27.24
N ASP A 240 40.05 29.15 -28.44
CA ASP A 240 38.74 28.68 -28.90
C ASP A 240 38.73 27.18 -29.17
N ALA A 241 39.83 26.65 -29.73
CA ALA A 241 40.02 25.19 -29.86
C ALA A 241 40.04 24.50 -28.47
N GLY A 242 40.67 25.13 -27.46
CA GLY A 242 40.63 24.66 -26.08
C GLY A 242 39.22 24.59 -25.49
N ARG A 243 38.40 25.60 -25.76
CA ARG A 243 36.97 25.64 -25.32
C ARG A 243 36.13 24.55 -25.99
N ILE A 244 36.33 24.31 -27.27
CA ILE A 244 35.65 23.23 -28.02
C ILE A 244 36.06 21.88 -27.44
N ARG A 245 37.37 21.65 -27.20
CA ARG A 245 37.87 20.40 -26.63
C ARG A 245 37.29 20.15 -25.24
N ALA A 246 37.23 21.15 -24.38
CA ALA A 246 36.64 21.04 -23.06
C ALA A 246 35.14 20.73 -23.10
N ALA A 247 34.38 21.33 -24.04
CA ALA A 247 32.96 21.05 -24.24
C ALA A 247 32.73 19.61 -24.75
N THR A 248 33.57 19.13 -25.68
CA THR A 248 33.51 17.75 -26.20
C THR A 248 33.82 16.72 -25.10
N GLN A 249 34.83 16.97 -24.27
CA GLN A 249 35.18 16.10 -23.15
C GLN A 249 34.04 16.00 -22.14
N ARG A 250 33.38 17.15 -21.82
CA ARG A 250 32.20 17.16 -20.94
C ARG A 250 31.06 16.33 -21.51
N MET A 251 30.81 16.44 -22.81
CA MET A 251 29.75 15.65 -23.46
C MET A 251 30.06 14.14 -23.42
N ALA A 252 31.31 13.74 -23.69
CA ALA A 252 31.73 12.34 -23.59
C ALA A 252 31.53 11.80 -22.16
N GLN A 253 31.94 12.56 -21.16
CA GLN A 253 31.75 12.18 -19.75
C GLN A 253 30.26 12.01 -19.39
N LEU A 254 29.38 12.94 -19.83
CA LEU A 254 27.95 12.82 -19.61
C LEU A 254 27.37 11.56 -20.24
N LEU A 255 27.80 11.20 -21.45
CA LEU A 255 27.36 9.99 -22.14
C LEU A 255 27.82 8.72 -21.41
N ASP A 256 29.08 8.68 -20.95
CA ASP A 256 29.61 7.55 -20.21
C ASP A 256 28.88 7.36 -18.87
N ASP A 257 28.66 8.44 -18.11
CA ASP A 257 27.91 8.41 -16.85
C ASP A 257 26.45 7.93 -17.06
N LEU A 258 25.78 8.36 -18.15
CA LEU A 258 24.44 7.92 -18.52
C LEU A 258 24.38 6.43 -18.89
N LEU A 259 25.36 5.94 -19.65
CA LEU A 259 25.46 4.53 -19.99
C LEU A 259 25.70 3.68 -18.74
N GLU A 260 26.50 4.15 -17.82
CA GLU A 260 26.77 3.48 -16.55
C GLU A 260 25.54 3.43 -15.66
N LEU A 261 24.81 4.54 -15.53
CA LEU A 261 23.53 4.59 -14.80
C LEU A 261 22.50 3.62 -15.40
N SER A 262 22.42 3.53 -16.74
CA SER A 262 21.52 2.59 -17.43
C SER A 262 21.89 1.13 -17.17
N ARG A 263 23.17 0.81 -17.07
CA ARG A 263 23.67 -0.55 -16.80
C ARG A 263 23.51 -0.96 -15.34
N THR A 264 23.62 -0.02 -14.41
CA THR A 264 23.58 -0.28 -12.96
C THR A 264 22.19 -0.78 -12.47
N GLY A 265 21.13 -0.68 -13.30
CA GLY A 265 19.79 -1.23 -13.00
C GLY A 265 19.63 -2.73 -13.23
N ARG A 266 20.62 -3.42 -13.83
CA ARG A 266 20.61 -4.87 -14.07
C ARG A 266 21.59 -5.55 -13.13
N ILE A 267 21.10 -6.57 -12.38
CA ILE A 267 21.97 -7.45 -11.57
C ILE A 267 22.69 -8.38 -12.56
N ASP A 268 23.84 -7.93 -13.08
CA ASP A 268 24.57 -8.70 -14.10
C ASP A 268 25.52 -9.76 -13.49
N ARG A 269 25.75 -9.69 -12.17
CA ARG A 269 26.70 -10.61 -11.50
C ARG A 269 26.16 -11.08 -10.15
N PRO A 270 26.50 -12.32 -9.73
CA PRO A 270 26.09 -12.83 -8.42
C PRO A 270 26.80 -12.02 -7.32
N HIS A 271 26.08 -11.71 -6.27
CA HIS A 271 26.64 -11.11 -5.06
C HIS A 271 27.50 -12.16 -4.34
N VAL A 272 28.74 -11.83 -4.12
CA VAL A 272 29.74 -12.66 -3.42
C VAL A 272 30.21 -11.97 -2.14
N ASP A 273 30.84 -12.73 -1.26
CA ASP A 273 31.49 -12.18 -0.07
C ASP A 273 32.78 -11.45 -0.48
N VAL A 274 32.87 -10.16 -0.17
CA VAL A 274 33.93 -9.25 -0.58
C VAL A 274 34.56 -8.60 0.67
N PRO A 275 35.84 -8.75 0.93
CA PRO A 275 36.54 -7.95 1.95
C PRO A 275 36.48 -6.46 1.55
N PHE A 276 35.82 -5.62 2.34
CA PHE A 276 35.64 -4.22 1.96
C PHE A 276 36.97 -3.44 1.93
N ALA A 277 37.97 -3.92 2.63
CA ALA A 277 39.34 -3.40 2.54
C ALA A 277 39.94 -3.48 1.12
N ASP A 278 39.61 -4.54 0.36
CA ASP A 278 40.04 -4.69 -1.04
C ASP A 278 39.35 -3.68 -1.95
N VAL A 279 38.04 -3.46 -1.73
CA VAL A 279 37.27 -2.43 -2.44
C VAL A 279 37.85 -1.04 -2.24
N VAL A 280 38.17 -0.68 -0.99
CA VAL A 280 38.76 0.61 -0.65
C VAL A 280 40.15 0.77 -1.29
N ARG A 281 40.99 -0.28 -1.26
CA ARG A 281 42.32 -0.27 -1.85
C ARG A 281 42.25 -0.03 -3.37
N GLU A 282 41.38 -0.72 -4.08
CA GLU A 282 41.21 -0.56 -5.53
C GLU A 282 40.63 0.81 -5.90
N ALA A 283 39.60 1.26 -5.18
CA ALA A 283 39.02 2.58 -5.38
C ALA A 283 39.99 3.71 -5.16
N ARG A 284 40.83 3.60 -4.11
CA ARG A 284 41.91 4.54 -3.82
C ARG A 284 42.97 4.57 -4.93
N ALA A 285 43.41 3.41 -5.41
CA ALA A 285 44.39 3.33 -6.51
C ALA A 285 43.83 3.98 -7.80
N ALA A 286 42.57 3.77 -8.11
CA ALA A 286 41.93 4.37 -9.28
C ALA A 286 41.75 5.90 -9.20
N THR A 287 41.68 6.44 -7.96
CA THR A 287 41.47 7.88 -7.72
C THR A 287 42.74 8.62 -7.29
N GLU A 288 43.86 7.93 -7.17
CA GLU A 288 45.16 8.45 -6.63
C GLU A 288 45.56 9.76 -7.31
N GLY A 289 45.51 9.86 -8.64
CA GLY A 289 45.87 11.06 -9.37
C GLY A 289 45.08 12.30 -8.97
N ARG A 290 43.78 12.16 -8.73
CA ARG A 290 42.90 13.27 -8.31
C ARG A 290 43.09 13.63 -6.84
N LEU A 291 43.28 12.63 -5.98
CA LEU A 291 43.54 12.82 -4.56
C LEU A 291 44.89 13.53 -4.36
N SER A 292 45.96 13.06 -5.00
CA SER A 292 47.30 13.64 -4.92
C SER A 292 47.37 15.06 -5.48
N ALA A 293 46.69 15.36 -6.59
CA ALA A 293 46.62 16.70 -7.16
C ALA A 293 46.01 17.74 -6.21
N ARG A 294 45.16 17.28 -5.24
CA ARG A 294 44.56 18.11 -4.20
C ARG A 294 45.20 17.93 -2.82
N GLY A 295 46.28 17.13 -2.70
CA GLY A 295 46.93 16.83 -1.46
C GLY A 295 46.10 16.09 -0.42
N VAL A 296 45.04 15.38 -0.85
CA VAL A 296 44.04 14.73 0.02
C VAL A 296 44.65 13.45 0.60
N ARG A 297 44.68 13.38 1.94
CA ARG A 297 45.11 12.19 2.70
C ARG A 297 43.88 11.28 2.91
N VAL A 298 44.02 9.98 2.61
CA VAL A 298 42.97 8.99 2.84
C VAL A 298 43.41 8.06 3.95
N GLU A 299 42.61 8.02 5.04
CA GLU A 299 42.81 7.15 6.19
C GLU A 299 41.66 6.12 6.29
N VAL A 300 42.02 4.89 6.68
CA VAL A 300 41.05 3.83 7.00
C VAL A 300 40.97 3.68 8.51
N GLU A 301 39.78 3.87 9.09
CA GLU A 301 39.56 3.78 10.53
C GLU A 301 39.07 2.38 10.90
N GLY A 302 39.85 1.66 11.71
CA GLY A 302 39.51 0.32 12.21
C GLY A 302 39.54 -0.79 11.15
N ASP A 303 38.96 -1.92 11.50
CA ASP A 303 38.86 -3.06 10.61
C ASP A 303 37.59 -2.94 9.75
N LEU A 304 37.76 -3.09 8.42
CA LEU A 304 36.65 -3.06 7.48
C LEU A 304 36.07 -4.47 7.34
N PRO A 305 34.72 -4.62 7.41
CA PRO A 305 34.05 -5.91 7.40
C PRO A 305 34.06 -6.57 6.02
N VAL A 306 33.71 -7.85 6.00
CA VAL A 306 33.32 -8.55 4.78
C VAL A 306 31.87 -8.21 4.47
N VAL A 307 31.60 -7.79 3.24
CA VAL A 307 30.26 -7.42 2.75
C VAL A 307 29.85 -8.36 1.61
N ARG A 308 28.55 -8.50 1.39
CA ARG A 308 28.03 -9.31 0.30
C ARG A 308 27.55 -8.41 -0.85
N GLY A 309 28.20 -8.51 -2.01
CA GLY A 309 27.85 -7.65 -3.14
C GLY A 309 28.64 -7.94 -4.41
N ASP A 310 28.40 -7.11 -5.45
CA ASP A 310 29.22 -7.06 -6.66
C ASP A 310 30.47 -6.22 -6.39
N HIS A 311 31.63 -6.87 -6.34
CA HIS A 311 32.92 -6.23 -6.05
C HIS A 311 33.19 -5.00 -6.92
N ARG A 312 32.96 -5.08 -8.23
CA ARG A 312 33.21 -3.98 -9.17
C ARG A 312 32.30 -2.78 -8.89
N ARG A 313 31.03 -3.04 -8.59
CA ARG A 313 30.05 -1.98 -8.26
C ARG A 313 30.36 -1.31 -6.92
N LEU A 314 30.83 -2.09 -5.95
CA LEU A 314 31.28 -1.53 -4.67
C LEU A 314 32.54 -0.67 -4.83
N VAL A 315 33.48 -1.07 -5.69
CA VAL A 315 34.65 -0.24 -6.04
C VAL A 315 34.22 1.08 -6.66
N GLU A 316 33.29 1.03 -7.62
CA GLU A 316 32.71 2.20 -8.30
C GLU A 316 31.98 3.14 -7.32
N LEU A 317 31.25 2.59 -6.35
CA LEU A 317 30.60 3.36 -5.27
C LEU A 317 31.65 4.17 -4.49
N VAL A 318 32.70 3.49 -4.01
CA VAL A 318 33.76 4.15 -3.21
C VAL A 318 34.54 5.15 -4.05
N GLN A 319 34.84 4.86 -5.32
CA GLN A 319 35.45 5.81 -6.26
C GLN A 319 34.63 7.10 -6.38
N ASN A 320 33.35 6.99 -6.62
CA ASN A 320 32.45 8.15 -6.72
C ASN A 320 32.47 9.01 -5.44
N LEU A 321 32.50 8.37 -4.26
CA LEU A 321 32.56 9.10 -2.99
C LEU A 321 33.91 9.76 -2.76
N LEU A 322 35.05 9.11 -3.11
CA LEU A 322 36.37 9.66 -3.02
C LEU A 322 36.58 10.83 -4.00
N GLU A 323 36.11 10.71 -5.23
CA GLU A 323 36.17 11.79 -6.21
C GLU A 323 35.36 13.01 -5.77
N ASN A 324 34.18 12.79 -5.18
CA ASN A 324 33.39 13.87 -4.60
C ASN A 324 34.14 14.54 -3.43
N ALA A 325 34.70 13.77 -2.54
CA ALA A 325 35.51 14.32 -1.42
C ALA A 325 36.68 15.17 -1.93
N ALA A 326 37.45 14.70 -2.90
CA ALA A 326 38.55 15.47 -3.49
C ALA A 326 38.06 16.76 -4.17
N LYS A 327 36.93 16.71 -4.85
CA LYS A 327 36.35 17.81 -5.60
C LYS A 327 35.78 18.91 -4.70
N PHE A 328 35.14 18.55 -3.58
CA PHE A 328 34.52 19.46 -2.65
C PHE A 328 35.36 19.75 -1.39
N MET A 329 36.67 19.52 -1.46
CA MET A 329 37.58 19.74 -0.36
C MET A 329 37.76 21.24 -0.02
N GLY A 330 37.65 22.13 -1.01
CA GLY A 330 37.91 23.56 -0.83
C GLY A 330 39.39 23.84 -0.53
N ASP A 331 39.68 25.02 0.07
CA ASP A 331 41.03 25.46 0.41
C ASP A 331 41.45 25.02 1.82
N ARG A 332 41.38 23.71 2.09
CA ARG A 332 41.81 23.15 3.38
C ARG A 332 43.35 23.05 3.50
N ARG A 333 43.87 23.38 4.67
CA ARG A 333 45.32 23.23 4.94
C ARG A 333 45.74 21.76 5.04
N ASP A 334 44.87 20.92 5.65
CA ASP A 334 45.07 19.49 5.84
C ASP A 334 43.84 18.74 5.27
N PRO A 335 43.79 18.56 3.94
CA PRO A 335 42.66 17.85 3.31
C PRO A 335 42.71 16.36 3.65
N GLU A 336 41.63 15.86 4.25
CA GLU A 336 41.56 14.50 4.77
C GLU A 336 40.20 13.84 4.43
N VAL A 337 40.28 12.55 4.09
CA VAL A 337 39.14 11.65 3.92
C VAL A 337 39.35 10.43 4.81
N ARG A 338 38.32 10.08 5.58
CA ARG A 338 38.33 8.90 6.45
C ARG A 338 37.26 7.92 6.02
N ILE A 339 37.60 6.64 5.96
CA ILE A 339 36.69 5.53 5.58
C ILE A 339 36.65 4.55 6.75
N GLY A 340 35.46 4.16 7.17
CA GLY A 340 35.29 3.23 8.29
C GLY A 340 33.93 2.53 8.28
N ALA A 341 33.75 1.66 9.27
CA ALA A 341 32.51 1.00 9.55
C ALA A 341 31.85 1.57 10.82
N ARG A 342 30.51 1.57 10.87
CA ARG A 342 29.74 1.93 12.07
C ARG A 342 28.90 0.74 12.51
N ASP A 343 28.78 0.54 13.82
CA ASP A 343 27.82 -0.38 14.41
C ASP A 343 26.42 0.29 14.38
N GLU A 344 25.65 0.04 13.35
CA GLU A 344 24.21 0.38 13.34
C GLU A 344 23.39 -0.89 13.63
N GLY A 345 23.30 -1.26 14.92
CA GLY A 345 22.37 -2.26 15.42
C GLY A 345 22.65 -3.70 14.98
N ALA A 346 23.30 -4.46 15.82
CA ALA A 346 23.42 -5.90 15.71
C ALA A 346 22.02 -6.54 15.54
N GLY A 347 21.70 -7.04 14.34
CA GLY A 347 20.44 -7.74 14.07
C GLY A 347 19.83 -7.54 12.68
N SER A 348 20.26 -6.55 11.91
CA SER A 348 19.64 -6.28 10.59
C SER A 348 20.26 -7.07 9.42
N GLY A 349 21.34 -7.82 9.62
CA GLY A 349 22.10 -8.48 8.54
C GLY A 349 22.77 -7.50 7.57
N GLN A 350 22.85 -6.20 7.92
CA GLN A 350 23.51 -5.16 7.15
C GLN A 350 24.65 -4.51 7.94
N VAL A 351 25.66 -4.04 7.23
CA VAL A 351 26.79 -3.28 7.78
C VAL A 351 26.69 -1.85 7.31
N ALA A 352 26.85 -0.88 8.21
CA ALA A 352 26.94 0.53 7.89
C ALA A 352 28.42 0.94 7.69
N LEU A 353 28.69 1.55 6.55
CA LEU A 353 30.00 2.04 6.13
C LEU A 353 29.91 3.54 5.90
N TYR A 354 31.03 4.26 6.03
CA TYR A 354 31.04 5.69 5.78
C TYR A 354 32.33 6.15 5.09
N VAL A 355 32.17 7.25 4.34
CA VAL A 355 33.27 8.05 3.79
C VAL A 355 33.06 9.48 4.30
N ARG A 356 34.00 9.97 5.14
CA ARG A 356 33.95 11.31 5.74
C ARG A 356 35.04 12.18 5.16
N ASP A 357 34.67 13.37 4.73
CA ASP A 357 35.59 14.43 4.32
C ASP A 357 35.57 15.60 5.32
N ASN A 358 36.65 16.39 5.36
CA ASN A 358 36.72 17.65 6.07
C ASN A 358 36.54 18.88 5.16
N GLY A 359 35.86 18.70 4.00
CA GLY A 359 35.69 19.70 2.96
C GLY A 359 34.69 20.81 3.30
N ILE A 360 34.06 21.39 2.24
CA ILE A 360 33.17 22.56 2.35
C ILE A 360 31.87 22.29 3.09
N GLY A 361 31.48 21.01 3.25
CA GLY A 361 30.24 20.63 3.91
C GLY A 361 28.98 20.86 3.03
N ILE A 362 27.82 20.41 3.54
CA ILE A 362 26.53 20.48 2.85
C ILE A 362 25.49 21.12 3.76
N ASP A 363 24.82 22.16 3.28
CA ASP A 363 23.72 22.79 4.01
C ASP A 363 22.60 21.77 4.26
N PRO A 364 22.01 21.70 5.49
CA PRO A 364 20.92 20.80 5.82
C PRO A 364 19.75 20.80 4.82
N ALA A 365 19.42 21.98 4.25
CA ALA A 365 18.35 22.13 3.26
C ALA A 365 18.61 21.35 1.95
N HIS A 366 19.87 21.01 1.66
CA HIS A 366 20.27 20.33 0.44
C HIS A 366 20.59 18.84 0.63
N GLN A 367 20.77 18.36 1.88
CA GLN A 367 21.20 16.98 2.16
C GLN A 367 20.29 15.90 1.57
N ALA A 368 18.96 16.12 1.58
CA ALA A 368 18.01 15.19 0.98
C ALA A 368 18.12 15.10 -0.55
N ARG A 369 18.62 16.16 -1.19
CA ARG A 369 18.62 16.32 -2.63
C ARG A 369 19.93 16.01 -3.33
N VAL A 370 21.03 15.84 -2.59
CA VAL A 370 22.35 15.61 -3.20
C VAL A 370 22.47 14.30 -3.99
N PHE A 371 21.55 13.36 -3.75
CA PHE A 371 21.44 12.10 -4.48
C PHE A 371 20.45 12.15 -5.67
N GLU A 372 19.80 13.29 -5.89
CA GLU A 372 18.94 13.47 -7.06
C GLU A 372 19.80 13.57 -8.34
N LEU A 373 19.29 13.02 -9.44
CA LEU A 373 19.96 13.06 -10.74
C LEU A 373 20.22 14.50 -11.17
N PHE A 374 21.45 14.77 -11.64
CA PHE A 374 21.91 16.08 -12.13
C PHE A 374 21.84 17.22 -11.09
N HIS A 375 21.62 16.91 -9.82
CA HIS A 375 21.62 17.94 -8.78
C HIS A 375 23.06 18.39 -8.48
N ARG A 376 23.30 19.70 -8.55
CA ARG A 376 24.59 20.34 -8.27
C ARG A 376 24.38 21.46 -7.27
N LEU A 377 25.13 21.44 -6.18
CA LEU A 377 25.07 22.49 -5.16
C LEU A 377 25.71 23.80 -5.65
N ASP A 378 26.81 23.73 -6.39
CA ASP A 378 27.48 24.86 -7.02
C ASP A 378 27.74 24.58 -8.51
N PRO A 379 27.09 25.31 -9.43
CA PRO A 379 27.29 25.17 -10.87
C PRO A 379 28.72 25.46 -11.34
N ARG A 380 29.53 26.20 -10.55
CA ARG A 380 30.92 26.57 -10.90
C ARG A 380 31.88 25.40 -10.70
N ILE A 381 31.55 24.43 -9.86
CA ILE A 381 32.39 23.26 -9.61
C ILE A 381 32.09 22.23 -10.72
N GLU A 382 33.15 21.73 -11.39
CA GLU A 382 33.04 20.76 -12.46
C GLU A 382 32.33 19.45 -12.04
N GLY A 383 31.50 18.88 -12.93
CA GLY A 383 30.86 17.57 -12.76
C GLY A 383 29.48 17.50 -13.35
N THR A 384 29.04 16.27 -13.59
CA THR A 384 27.79 15.91 -14.25
C THR A 384 26.59 15.91 -13.29
N GLY A 385 26.82 15.80 -11.97
CA GLY A 385 25.75 15.60 -10.98
C GLY A 385 25.18 14.17 -10.98
N LEU A 386 25.84 13.22 -11.64
CA LEU A 386 25.41 11.82 -11.73
C LEU A 386 26.12 10.91 -10.72
N GLY A 387 27.32 11.23 -10.25
CA GLY A 387 28.12 10.35 -9.40
C GLY A 387 27.43 9.93 -8.10
N LEU A 388 26.77 10.86 -7.37
CA LEU A 388 26.03 10.51 -6.15
C LEU A 388 24.73 9.77 -6.44
N ALA A 389 24.07 10.06 -7.55
CA ALA A 389 22.90 9.32 -7.99
C ALA A 389 23.27 7.86 -8.37
N LEU A 390 24.42 7.67 -9.01
CA LEU A 390 24.99 6.36 -9.30
C LEU A 390 25.36 5.62 -8.01
N ALA A 391 26.01 6.29 -7.07
CA ALA A 391 26.31 5.75 -5.75
C ALA A 391 25.04 5.25 -5.03
N ARG A 392 23.97 6.05 -5.05
CA ARG A 392 22.68 5.66 -4.51
C ARG A 392 22.11 4.45 -5.23
N ARG A 393 22.16 4.42 -6.56
CA ARG A 393 21.64 3.30 -7.34
C ARG A 393 22.39 1.99 -7.06
N ILE A 394 23.72 2.06 -6.91
CA ILE A 394 24.54 0.91 -6.53
C ILE A 394 24.11 0.37 -5.16
N VAL A 395 23.98 1.23 -4.16
CA VAL A 395 23.57 0.82 -2.80
C VAL A 395 22.16 0.23 -2.80
N GLU A 396 21.20 0.85 -3.48
CA GLU A 396 19.82 0.35 -3.59
C GLU A 396 19.75 -1.02 -4.30
N THR A 397 20.56 -1.27 -5.32
CA THR A 397 20.64 -2.60 -6.00
C THR A 397 21.22 -3.68 -5.09
N HIS A 398 22.02 -3.31 -4.08
CA HIS A 398 22.51 -4.20 -3.04
C HIS A 398 21.54 -4.35 -1.86
N GLY A 399 20.33 -3.74 -1.92
CA GLY A 399 19.34 -3.79 -0.85
C GLY A 399 19.66 -2.91 0.36
N GLY A 400 20.60 -1.96 0.21
CA GLY A 400 21.00 -1.01 1.25
C GLY A 400 20.34 0.36 1.10
N ARG A 401 20.77 1.29 1.95
CA ARG A 401 20.40 2.72 1.91
C ARG A 401 21.65 3.59 1.95
N ILE A 402 21.62 4.77 1.34
CA ILE A 402 22.68 5.78 1.40
C ILE A 402 22.11 7.11 1.90
N TRP A 403 22.85 7.80 2.76
CA TRP A 403 22.51 9.14 3.25
C TRP A 403 23.76 9.96 3.51
N VAL A 404 23.60 11.24 3.77
CA VAL A 404 24.68 12.14 4.13
C VAL A 404 24.40 12.83 5.45
N GLU A 405 25.42 13.02 6.24
CA GLU A 405 25.44 13.78 7.48
C GLU A 405 26.44 14.94 7.32
N SER A 406 26.00 16.16 7.52
CA SER A 406 26.86 17.34 7.53
C SER A 406 26.30 18.38 8.48
N ALA A 407 27.17 18.97 9.28
CA ALA A 407 26.82 20.05 10.21
C ALA A 407 26.73 21.42 9.52
N GLY A 408 26.80 21.48 8.19
CA GLY A 408 26.69 22.70 7.39
C GLY A 408 28.02 23.14 6.79
N ALA A 409 28.00 24.35 6.23
CA ALA A 409 29.17 24.91 5.51
C ALA A 409 30.42 24.93 6.34
N GLY A 410 31.53 24.47 5.75
CA GLY A 410 32.84 24.45 6.36
C GLY A 410 33.06 23.34 7.42
N ARG A 411 32.11 22.42 7.58
CA ARG A 411 32.20 21.34 8.59
C ARG A 411 32.45 19.95 8.00
N GLY A 412 32.68 19.86 6.67
CA GLY A 412 32.80 18.59 5.98
C GLY A 412 31.50 17.81 5.85
N SER A 413 31.58 16.64 5.24
CA SER A 413 30.45 15.76 5.02
C SER A 413 30.82 14.32 5.34
N THR A 414 29.82 13.53 5.77
CA THR A 414 29.95 12.09 5.99
C THR A 414 28.89 11.39 5.16
N PHE A 415 29.30 10.70 4.11
CA PHE A 415 28.42 9.85 3.31
C PHE A 415 28.38 8.47 3.95
N CYS A 416 27.21 8.08 4.41
CA CYS A 416 26.96 6.80 5.06
C CYS A 416 26.12 5.90 4.14
N PHE A 417 26.40 4.62 4.11
CA PHE A 417 25.62 3.65 3.34
C PHE A 417 25.63 2.27 4.00
N THR A 418 24.57 1.50 3.78
CA THR A 418 24.47 0.12 4.24
C THR A 418 24.60 -0.85 3.08
N VAL A 419 25.20 -2.01 3.35
CA VAL A 419 25.26 -3.16 2.43
C VAL A 419 25.05 -4.43 3.23
N PRO A 420 24.57 -5.55 2.61
CA PRO A 420 24.43 -6.82 3.30
C PRO A 420 25.76 -7.29 3.87
N SER A 421 25.75 -7.83 5.10
CA SER A 421 26.91 -8.46 5.74
C SER A 421 27.29 -9.73 4.98
N GLY A 422 28.57 -9.92 4.72
CA GLY A 422 29.12 -11.17 4.24
C GLY A 422 29.37 -12.16 5.39
N THR A 423 29.37 -13.43 5.08
CA THR A 423 29.78 -14.49 6.01
C THR A 423 31.30 -14.57 6.06
N GLY A 424 31.93 -13.67 6.80
CA GLY A 424 33.38 -13.75 7.06
C GLY A 424 33.72 -15.01 7.87
N PRO A 425 34.98 -15.49 7.81
CA PRO A 425 35.42 -16.62 8.62
C PRO A 425 35.49 -16.22 10.10
N GLY A 426 34.32 -16.18 10.79
CA GLY A 426 34.26 -15.78 12.21
C GLY A 426 32.92 -15.83 12.89
N VAL A 427 31.80 -15.85 12.17
CA VAL A 427 30.45 -15.97 12.77
C VAL A 427 29.86 -17.31 12.39
N ARG A 428 30.20 -18.36 13.14
CA ARG A 428 29.36 -19.56 13.21
C ARG A 428 28.11 -19.19 14.00
N GLU A 429 27.01 -18.86 13.33
CA GLU A 429 25.69 -18.95 13.94
C GLU A 429 25.52 -20.39 14.42
N GLY A 430 25.21 -20.56 15.71
CA GLY A 430 24.88 -21.83 16.31
C GLY A 430 23.66 -22.45 15.61
N LEU A 431 23.91 -23.40 14.72
CA LEU A 431 22.89 -24.32 14.28
C LEU A 431 22.45 -25.13 15.50
N PRO A 432 21.15 -25.31 15.77
CA PRO A 432 20.71 -26.23 16.80
C PRO A 432 21.15 -27.64 16.42
N GLU A 433 21.98 -28.24 17.28
CA GLU A 433 22.29 -29.68 17.23
C GLU A 433 20.99 -30.49 17.35
N GLY A 434 20.66 -31.27 16.34
CA GLY A 434 19.60 -32.24 16.48
C GLY A 434 18.81 -32.56 15.22
N VAL A 435 19.45 -32.95 14.12
CA VAL A 435 18.82 -33.83 13.13
C VAL A 435 19.86 -34.84 12.67
N ALA A 436 19.70 -36.10 13.09
CA ALA A 436 20.49 -37.22 12.65
C ALA A 436 20.29 -37.47 11.14
N PRO A 437 21.32 -37.90 10.41
CA PRO A 437 21.21 -38.21 8.99
C PRO A 437 20.31 -39.44 8.78
N VAL A 438 19.29 -39.28 7.95
CA VAL A 438 18.48 -40.41 7.44
C VAL A 438 19.38 -41.23 6.51
N SER A 439 19.58 -42.49 6.87
CA SER A 439 20.30 -43.49 6.09
C SER A 439 19.56 -43.79 4.77
N GLU A 440 20.26 -43.64 3.64
CA GLU A 440 19.83 -44.15 2.33
C GLU A 440 19.64 -45.66 2.35
N PRO A 441 18.57 -46.21 1.74
CA PRO A 441 18.47 -47.64 1.52
C PRO A 441 19.34 -48.05 0.33
N ALA A 442 20.15 -49.12 0.54
CA ALA A 442 20.99 -49.74 -0.48
C ALA A 442 20.16 -50.33 -1.64
N PRO A 443 20.71 -50.34 -2.88
CA PRO A 443 20.02 -50.92 -4.03
C PRO A 443 20.04 -52.46 -3.95
N GLY A 444 18.82 -53.05 -3.92
CA GLY A 444 18.61 -54.49 -4.03
C GLY A 444 18.93 -55.01 -5.44
N ARG A 445 19.53 -56.19 -5.43
CA ARG A 445 19.80 -57.01 -6.61
C ARG A 445 18.52 -57.55 -7.26
#